data_9428de04f8f6a4c9f4d2b86d60d2b184
#
_entry.id   9428de04f8f6a4c9f4d2b86d60d2b184
#
_cell.length_a   1.000
_cell.length_b   1.000
_cell.length_c   1.000
_cell.angle_alpha   90.00
_cell.angle_beta   90.00
_cell.angle_gamma   90.00
#
_symmetry.space_group_name_H-M   'P 1'
#
loop_
_entity.id
_entity.type
_entity.pdbx_description
1 polymer ?
#
loop_
_entity_poly.entity_id
_entity_poly.type
_entity_poly.pdbx_seq_one_letter_code
_entity_poly.pdbx_strand_id
1 'polypeptide(L)'
;MRRLGTTLAILAMVTAACSAGGADEQATTNPPTTAAPSATTTQAPTTTTTESETSGGLVELADSSLGSILVDGDGNVLYLFTPDAQGESVCYDECAGFWPPLVGEFEAGDGVDAALLGSVGRTDGSEQVTYNGWPLYYFANDAAPGDTNGQGVNEVWYVVDAAGNGIGLGG
;
A
#
# COMPACT_ATOMS: atom_id res chain seq x y z
N MET A 1 11.25 36.22 -38.11
CA MET A 1 9.96 36.33 -38.85
C MET A 1 8.83 35.94 -37.93
N ARG A 2 7.96 36.89 -37.74
CA ARG A 2 6.75 36.87 -36.92
C ARG A 2 5.74 35.83 -37.43
N ARG A 3 5.00 35.17 -36.58
CA ARG A 3 3.54 35.02 -36.70
C ARG A 3 2.91 34.76 -35.33
N LEU A 4 2.19 35.76 -34.86
CA LEU A 4 1.12 35.67 -33.87
C LEU A 4 -0.03 34.86 -34.45
N GLY A 5 -0.73 34.11 -33.64
CA GLY A 5 -2.03 33.51 -33.90
C GLY A 5 -2.85 33.48 -32.64
N THR A 6 -3.64 34.54 -32.47
CA THR A 6 -4.72 34.72 -31.48
C THR A 6 -5.99 34.03 -31.99
N THR A 7 -6.76 33.43 -31.13
CA THR A 7 -8.25 33.27 -31.16
C THR A 7 -8.63 32.14 -30.21
N LEU A 8 -9.70 32.12 -29.48
CA LEU A 8 -10.84 32.93 -29.12
C LEU A 8 -11.63 32.07 -28.08
N ALA A 9 -12.12 32.72 -27.06
CA ALA A 9 -12.98 32.19 -26.02
C ALA A 9 -14.31 31.65 -26.56
N ILE A 10 -14.83 30.57 -25.93
CA ILE A 10 -16.27 30.33 -25.87
C ILE A 10 -16.65 29.93 -24.46
N LEU A 11 -17.38 30.84 -23.83
CA LEU A 11 -18.10 30.74 -22.59
C LEU A 11 -19.46 30.07 -22.88
N ALA A 12 -19.80 29.01 -22.18
CA ALA A 12 -21.17 28.52 -22.12
C ALA A 12 -21.55 28.19 -20.67
N MET A 13 -22.30 29.10 -20.06
CA MET A 13 -23.11 28.86 -18.88
C MET A 13 -24.35 28.05 -19.27
N VAL A 14 -24.67 27.03 -18.48
CA VAL A 14 -26.06 26.56 -18.36
C VAL A 14 -26.35 26.34 -16.87
N THR A 15 -27.35 27.08 -16.44
CA THR A 15 -27.98 27.12 -15.15
C THR A 15 -29.19 26.17 -15.06
N ALA A 16 -29.60 25.90 -13.81
CA ALA A 16 -30.91 25.45 -13.35
C ALA A 16 -31.16 23.93 -13.36
N ALA A 17 -31.89 23.32 -12.40
CA ALA A 17 -32.85 23.84 -11.44
C ALA A 17 -33.07 22.83 -10.31
N CYS A 18 -33.54 23.35 -9.19
CA CYS A 18 -34.13 22.69 -8.04
C CYS A 18 -35.23 21.67 -8.39
N SER A 19 -35.36 20.58 -7.60
CA SER A 19 -36.69 20.15 -7.17
C SER A 19 -36.61 19.46 -5.79
N ALA A 20 -37.38 20.02 -4.91
CA ALA A 20 -37.68 19.55 -3.56
C ALA A 20 -38.91 18.60 -3.58
N GLY A 21 -39.02 17.81 -2.54
CA GLY A 21 -40.22 17.05 -2.18
C GLY A 21 -39.90 15.55 -1.95
N GLY A 22 -40.26 14.90 -0.89
CA GLY A 22 -41.21 15.10 0.13
C GLY A 22 -41.02 14.09 1.25
N ALA A 23 -41.39 14.45 2.43
CA ALA A 23 -41.48 13.61 3.61
C ALA A 23 -42.62 12.57 3.46
N ASP A 24 -42.39 11.37 4.01
CA ASP A 24 -43.48 10.62 4.60
C ASP A 24 -42.97 9.78 5.79
N GLU A 25 -43.51 10.14 6.89
CA GLU A 25 -43.50 9.60 8.22
C GLU A 25 -44.44 8.37 8.25
N GLN A 26 -44.00 7.25 8.79
CA GLN A 26 -44.94 6.39 9.52
C GLN A 26 -44.24 5.45 10.50
N ALA A 27 -44.52 5.72 11.74
CA ALA A 27 -44.23 4.93 12.91
C ALA A 27 -45.12 3.66 13.00
N THR A 28 -44.67 2.78 13.85
CA THR A 28 -45.33 1.83 14.75
C THR A 28 -44.88 0.39 14.49
N THR A 29 -44.46 -0.40 15.37
CA THR A 29 -44.73 -0.82 16.75
C THR A 29 -43.86 -2.03 17.06
N ASN A 30 -43.24 -2.08 18.24
CA ASN A 30 -42.81 -3.31 18.94
C ASN A 30 -44.02 -3.86 19.76
N PRO A 31 -43.91 -4.99 20.48
CA PRO A 31 -43.07 -6.18 20.57
C PRO A 31 -43.90 -7.51 20.62
N PRO A 32 -43.57 -8.66 21.23
CA PRO A 32 -42.62 -8.99 22.30
C PRO A 32 -41.84 -10.33 22.17
N THR A 33 -40.76 -10.42 22.94
CA THR A 33 -40.19 -11.53 23.73
C THR A 33 -40.63 -12.98 23.50
N THR A 34 -39.67 -13.85 23.21
CA THR A 34 -39.66 -15.22 23.75
C THR A 34 -38.22 -15.73 23.95
N ALA A 35 -38.05 -16.30 25.12
CA ALA A 35 -36.79 -16.74 25.74
C ALA A 35 -36.10 -17.92 25.06
N ALA A 36 -34.84 -18.05 25.39
CA ALA A 36 -33.79 -19.01 25.07
C ALA A 36 -34.16 -20.50 25.07
N PRO A 37 -33.28 -21.36 24.52
CA PRO A 37 -32.46 -22.14 25.45
C PRO A 37 -30.95 -22.10 25.13
N SER A 38 -30.18 -22.18 26.19
CA SER A 38 -28.74 -22.34 26.27
C SER A 38 -28.24 -23.55 25.46
N ALA A 39 -27.34 -23.32 24.51
CA ALA A 39 -26.52 -24.37 23.96
C ALA A 39 -25.10 -24.24 24.52
N THR A 40 -24.67 -25.27 25.21
CA THR A 40 -23.37 -25.50 25.75
C THR A 40 -22.34 -25.45 24.63
N THR A 41 -21.52 -24.40 24.62
CA THR A 41 -20.35 -24.30 23.72
C THR A 41 -19.18 -24.99 24.36
N THR A 42 -18.81 -26.15 23.83
CA THR A 42 -17.52 -26.79 24.05
C THR A 42 -16.42 -25.88 23.57
N GLN A 43 -15.63 -25.31 24.48
CA GLN A 43 -14.40 -24.57 24.19
C GLN A 43 -13.39 -25.54 23.56
N ALA A 44 -13.01 -25.25 22.32
CA ALA A 44 -11.77 -25.77 21.74
C ALA A 44 -10.57 -25.09 22.43
N PRO A 45 -9.44 -25.78 22.60
CA PRO A 45 -8.27 -25.18 23.25
C PRO A 45 -7.74 -24.03 22.39
N THR A 46 -7.76 -22.86 22.97
CA THR A 46 -7.09 -21.68 22.43
C THR A 46 -5.59 -21.92 22.57
N THR A 47 -4.91 -22.19 21.46
CA THR A 47 -3.48 -22.00 21.39
C THR A 47 -3.24 -20.50 21.56
N THR A 48 -2.79 -20.12 22.75
CA THR A 48 -2.25 -18.79 23.00
C THR A 48 -0.91 -18.71 22.26
N THR A 49 -0.98 -18.24 21.02
CA THR A 49 0.19 -17.64 20.39
C THR A 49 0.49 -16.39 21.20
N THR A 50 1.60 -16.39 21.88
CA THR A 50 2.17 -15.20 22.53
C THR A 50 2.45 -14.22 21.40
N GLU A 51 1.52 -13.32 21.17
CA GLU A 51 1.74 -12.13 20.35
C GLU A 51 2.77 -11.29 21.10
N SER A 52 4.02 -11.36 20.64
CA SER A 52 5.02 -10.36 20.98
C SER A 52 4.52 -9.07 20.36
N GLU A 53 4.02 -8.15 21.16
CA GLU A 53 3.67 -6.82 20.73
C GLU A 53 4.96 -6.08 20.35
N THR A 54 5.52 -6.41 19.20
CA THR A 54 6.46 -5.54 18.50
C THR A 54 5.60 -4.57 17.70
N SER A 55 5.72 -3.30 18.04
CA SER A 55 5.01 -2.18 17.34
C SER A 55 5.64 -1.90 15.98
N GLY A 56 6.04 -2.95 15.27
CA GLY A 56 6.63 -2.92 13.94
C GLY A 56 5.74 -3.63 12.93
N GLY A 57 5.89 -3.26 11.66
CA GLY A 57 5.24 -3.96 10.56
C GLY A 57 5.96 -5.27 10.20
N LEU A 58 5.37 -6.06 9.31
CA LEU A 58 6.00 -7.24 8.73
C LEU A 58 6.33 -6.97 7.26
N VAL A 59 7.45 -7.54 6.81
CA VAL A 59 7.74 -7.72 5.39
C VAL A 59 7.62 -9.20 5.09
N GLU A 60 6.78 -9.58 4.14
CA GLU A 60 6.40 -10.97 3.84
C GLU A 60 6.54 -11.26 2.35
N LEU A 61 6.45 -12.53 1.97
CA LEU A 61 6.31 -12.93 0.57
C LEU A 61 4.87 -13.29 0.25
N ALA A 62 4.39 -12.79 -0.88
CA ALA A 62 3.11 -13.15 -1.46
C ALA A 62 3.28 -13.68 -2.88
N ASP A 63 2.41 -14.61 -3.29
CA ASP A 63 2.36 -15.08 -4.67
C ASP A 63 1.59 -14.09 -5.55
N SER A 64 2.16 -13.80 -6.71
CA SER A 64 1.56 -12.91 -7.71
C SER A 64 1.72 -13.48 -9.13
N SER A 65 1.17 -12.79 -10.13
CA SER A 65 1.42 -13.10 -11.54
C SER A 65 2.88 -12.92 -11.97
N LEU A 66 3.67 -12.19 -11.16
CA LEU A 66 5.10 -11.96 -11.38
C LEU A 66 5.99 -12.98 -10.64
N GLY A 67 5.41 -13.90 -9.89
CA GLY A 67 6.10 -14.83 -8.99
C GLY A 67 5.92 -14.44 -7.52
N SER A 68 6.76 -14.97 -6.64
CA SER A 68 6.79 -14.56 -5.23
C SER A 68 7.42 -13.18 -5.09
N ILE A 69 6.70 -12.26 -4.49
CA ILE A 69 7.05 -10.83 -4.36
C ILE A 69 7.01 -10.39 -2.91
N LEU A 70 7.77 -9.34 -2.59
CA LEU A 70 7.71 -8.70 -1.27
C LEU A 70 6.44 -7.86 -1.12
N VAL A 71 5.79 -8.02 0.02
CA VAL A 71 4.65 -7.23 0.47
C VAL A 71 4.83 -6.85 1.94
N ASP A 72 4.06 -5.88 2.42
CA ASP A 72 3.92 -5.66 3.87
C ASP A 72 2.87 -6.60 4.49
N GLY A 73 2.70 -6.57 5.80
CA GLY A 73 1.75 -7.41 6.52
C GLY A 73 0.26 -7.17 6.16
N ASP A 74 -0.04 -6.09 5.45
CA ASP A 74 -1.37 -5.79 4.91
C ASP A 74 -1.52 -6.24 3.44
N GLY A 75 -0.43 -6.77 2.84
CA GLY A 75 -0.37 -7.26 1.47
C GLY A 75 -0.08 -6.17 0.42
N ASN A 76 0.33 -4.98 0.82
CA ASN A 76 0.74 -3.94 -0.13
C ASN A 76 2.11 -4.28 -0.73
N VAL A 77 2.22 -4.14 -2.04
CA VAL A 77 3.42 -4.53 -2.80
C VAL A 77 4.57 -3.55 -2.57
N LEU A 78 5.78 -4.09 -2.44
CA LEU A 78 6.99 -3.32 -2.20
C LEU A 78 7.87 -3.26 -3.45
N TYR A 79 8.41 -2.07 -3.69
CA TYR A 79 9.19 -1.73 -4.88
C TYR A 79 10.58 -1.24 -4.51
N LEU A 80 11.53 -1.48 -5.42
CA LEU A 80 12.83 -0.82 -5.42
C LEU A 80 12.91 0.24 -6.53
N PHE A 81 13.79 1.21 -6.35
CA PHE A 81 14.08 2.28 -7.29
C PHE A 81 15.51 2.16 -7.80
N THR A 82 15.71 1.92 -9.09
CA THR A 82 17.08 1.65 -9.63
C THR A 82 18.05 2.83 -9.58
N PRO A 83 17.61 4.11 -9.56
CA PRO A 83 18.51 5.22 -9.29
C PRO A 83 19.02 5.31 -7.84
N ASP A 84 18.37 4.63 -6.89
CA ASP A 84 18.91 4.48 -5.54
C ASP A 84 20.20 3.66 -5.57
N ALA A 85 21.12 3.95 -4.65
CA ALA A 85 22.20 3.04 -4.35
C ALA A 85 21.84 2.13 -3.18
N GLN A 86 22.49 0.97 -3.09
CA GLN A 86 22.34 0.14 -1.90
C GLN A 86 22.79 0.90 -0.66
N GLY A 87 21.86 1.10 0.28
CA GLY A 87 22.10 1.89 1.49
C GLY A 87 21.94 3.40 1.32
N GLU A 88 21.36 3.89 0.22
CA GLU A 88 21.05 5.30 0.00
C GLU A 88 19.74 5.47 -0.77
N SER A 89 18.89 6.38 -0.31
CA SER A 89 17.64 6.74 -0.99
C SER A 89 17.77 8.12 -1.61
N VAL A 90 17.34 8.26 -2.88
CA VAL A 90 17.32 9.55 -3.60
C VAL A 90 15.90 10.00 -3.99
N CYS A 91 14.87 9.21 -3.62
CA CYS A 91 13.46 9.56 -3.85
C CYS A 91 12.91 10.43 -2.71
N TYR A 92 12.79 11.75 -2.96
CA TYR A 92 12.28 12.77 -2.04
C TYR A 92 11.22 13.65 -2.71
N ASP A 93 10.62 14.54 -1.96
CA ASP A 93 9.67 15.56 -2.43
C ASP A 93 8.53 14.95 -3.28
N GLU A 94 8.39 15.39 -4.52
CA GLU A 94 7.35 14.91 -5.42
C GLU A 94 7.48 13.40 -5.71
N CYS A 95 8.71 12.87 -5.77
CA CYS A 95 8.96 11.45 -5.94
C CYS A 95 8.33 10.65 -4.79
N ALA A 96 8.59 11.05 -3.55
CA ALA A 96 8.04 10.40 -2.36
C ALA A 96 6.51 10.56 -2.24
N GLY A 97 5.93 11.54 -2.92
CA GLY A 97 4.47 11.69 -3.03
C GLY A 97 3.82 10.61 -3.87
N PHE A 98 4.48 10.13 -4.92
CA PHE A 98 4.02 9.01 -5.75
C PHE A 98 4.55 7.66 -5.27
N TRP A 99 5.72 7.66 -4.64
CA TRP A 99 6.42 6.49 -4.14
C TRP A 99 6.76 6.67 -2.66
N PRO A 100 5.76 6.54 -1.77
CA PRO A 100 6.00 6.66 -0.34
C PRO A 100 7.04 5.65 0.13
N PRO A 101 8.07 6.07 0.89
CA PRO A 101 9.05 5.15 1.44
C PRO A 101 8.42 4.27 2.52
N LEU A 102 8.84 3.01 2.59
CA LEU A 102 8.52 2.13 3.72
C LEU A 102 9.37 2.56 4.91
N VAL A 103 8.76 3.26 5.88
CA VAL A 103 9.47 3.82 7.04
C VAL A 103 9.00 3.21 8.35
N GLY A 104 9.92 3.10 9.32
CA GLY A 104 9.66 2.53 10.64
C GLY A 104 10.41 1.23 10.87
N GLU A 105 9.99 0.51 11.93
CA GLU A 105 10.56 -0.79 12.28
C GLU A 105 9.73 -1.90 11.64
N PHE A 106 10.40 -2.83 10.97
CA PHE A 106 9.79 -3.97 10.32
C PHE A 106 10.57 -5.24 10.65
N GLU A 107 9.86 -6.35 10.76
CA GLU A 107 10.42 -7.69 10.96
C GLU A 107 10.19 -8.55 9.71
N ALA A 108 11.05 -9.55 9.54
CA ALA A 108 10.88 -10.51 8.46
C ALA A 108 9.75 -11.49 8.83
N GLY A 109 8.74 -11.52 8.00
CA GLY A 109 7.63 -12.46 8.06
C GLY A 109 7.87 -13.71 7.21
N ASP A 110 6.79 -14.35 6.79
CA ASP A 110 6.82 -15.63 6.09
C ASP A 110 7.60 -15.55 4.77
N GLY A 111 8.60 -16.42 4.63
CA GLY A 111 9.40 -16.59 3.42
C GLY A 111 10.49 -15.54 3.19
N VAL A 112 10.57 -14.50 4.02
CA VAL A 112 11.57 -13.43 3.92
C VAL A 112 12.85 -13.80 4.66
N ASP A 113 14.01 -13.57 4.04
CA ASP A 113 15.31 -13.74 4.71
C ASP A 113 15.61 -12.51 5.59
N ALA A 114 15.52 -12.71 6.91
CA ALA A 114 15.80 -11.65 7.90
C ALA A 114 17.21 -11.06 7.76
N ALA A 115 18.18 -11.81 7.19
CA ALA A 115 19.53 -11.30 6.98
C ALA A 115 19.62 -10.25 5.87
N LEU A 116 18.64 -10.20 4.99
CA LEU A 116 18.54 -9.21 3.91
C LEU A 116 17.77 -7.96 4.33
N LEU A 117 16.98 -8.04 5.41
CA LEU A 117 16.21 -6.91 5.94
C LEU A 117 17.13 -5.97 6.73
N GLY A 118 17.00 -4.68 6.49
CA GLY A 118 17.78 -3.65 7.14
C GLY A 118 17.10 -2.29 7.09
N SER A 119 17.85 -1.23 7.39
CA SER A 119 17.36 0.15 7.28
C SER A 119 18.44 1.11 6.77
N VAL A 120 18.00 2.26 6.30
CA VAL A 120 18.85 3.39 5.89
C VAL A 120 18.23 4.70 6.38
N GLY A 121 19.08 5.56 6.95
CA GLY A 121 18.68 6.90 7.37
C GLY A 121 18.42 7.80 6.15
N ARG A 122 17.27 8.45 6.11
CA ARG A 122 16.91 9.43 5.10
C ARG A 122 17.33 10.84 5.53
N THR A 123 17.48 11.76 4.56
CA THR A 123 17.84 13.17 4.84
C THR A 123 16.77 13.94 5.61
N ASP A 124 15.52 13.46 5.60
CA ASP A 124 14.40 14.01 6.40
C ASP A 124 14.39 13.52 7.86
N GLY A 125 15.34 12.66 8.24
CA GLY A 125 15.50 12.10 9.58
C GLY A 125 14.70 10.83 9.85
N SER A 126 13.94 10.32 8.88
CA SER A 126 13.26 9.03 9.00
C SER A 126 14.21 7.86 8.70
N GLU A 127 13.88 6.67 9.23
CA GLU A 127 14.54 5.40 8.91
C GLU A 127 13.69 4.66 7.89
N GLN A 128 14.24 4.40 6.71
CA GLN A 128 13.58 3.65 5.65
C GLN A 128 14.05 2.20 5.65
N VAL A 129 13.11 1.28 5.54
CA VAL A 129 13.38 -0.16 5.44
C VAL A 129 14.10 -0.46 4.14
N THR A 130 15.08 -1.36 4.21
CA THR A 130 15.79 -1.88 3.04
C THR A 130 15.67 -3.39 2.98
N TYR A 131 15.75 -3.94 1.76
CA TYR A 131 15.90 -5.37 1.56
C TYR A 131 17.03 -5.64 0.57
N ASN A 132 17.98 -6.48 0.95
CA ASN A 132 19.25 -6.67 0.24
C ASN A 132 19.96 -5.33 -0.06
N GLY A 133 19.84 -4.38 0.88
CA GLY A 133 20.39 -3.02 0.77
C GLY A 133 19.57 -2.04 -0.09
N TRP A 134 18.55 -2.49 -0.80
CA TRP A 134 17.68 -1.62 -1.58
C TRP A 134 16.61 -0.98 -0.71
N PRO A 135 16.48 0.37 -0.68
CA PRO A 135 15.36 1.06 -0.05
C PRO A 135 14.02 0.61 -0.64
N LEU A 136 13.02 0.37 0.21
CA LEU A 136 11.71 -0.11 -0.19
C LEU A 136 10.68 1.00 -0.20
N TYR A 137 9.76 0.91 -1.17
CA TYR A 137 8.72 1.90 -1.41
C TYR A 137 7.38 1.24 -1.70
N TYR A 138 6.31 2.00 -1.45
CA TYR A 138 4.98 1.74 -1.99
C TYR A 138 4.77 2.49 -3.31
N PHE A 139 3.69 2.15 -4.01
CA PHE A 139 3.22 2.94 -5.14
C PHE A 139 1.83 3.52 -4.84
N ALA A 140 1.68 4.84 -4.93
CA ALA A 140 0.43 5.54 -4.56
C ALA A 140 -0.79 5.15 -5.43
N ASN A 141 -0.57 4.55 -6.60
CA ASN A 141 -1.65 4.08 -7.47
C ASN A 141 -1.96 2.58 -7.32
N ASP A 142 -1.32 1.87 -6.41
CA ASP A 142 -1.77 0.55 -5.98
C ASP A 142 -2.94 0.76 -5.01
N ALA A 143 -4.13 0.40 -5.44
CA ALA A 143 -5.38 0.70 -4.73
C ALA A 143 -5.83 -0.44 -3.81
N ALA A 144 -5.28 -1.63 -3.99
CA ALA A 144 -5.61 -2.83 -3.24
C ALA A 144 -4.37 -3.70 -3.00
N PRO A 145 -4.39 -4.51 -1.92
CA PRO A 145 -3.35 -5.51 -1.68
C PRO A 145 -3.10 -6.39 -2.91
N GLY A 146 -1.83 -6.61 -3.24
CA GLY A 146 -1.40 -7.38 -4.40
C GLY A 146 -1.41 -6.63 -5.73
N ASP A 147 -1.85 -5.37 -5.78
CA ASP A 147 -1.72 -4.54 -6.98
C ASP A 147 -0.24 -4.32 -7.30
N THR A 148 0.10 -4.47 -8.59
CA THR A 148 1.48 -4.31 -9.10
C THR A 148 1.56 -3.27 -10.21
N ASN A 149 0.76 -2.20 -10.11
CA ASN A 149 0.67 -1.14 -11.13
C ASN A 149 1.97 -0.34 -11.27
N GLY A 150 2.84 -0.40 -10.26
CA GLY A 150 4.16 0.22 -10.24
C GLY A 150 5.23 -0.53 -11.02
N GLN A 151 4.97 -1.78 -11.42
CA GLN A 151 5.97 -2.60 -12.11
C GLN A 151 6.42 -2.00 -13.44
N GLY A 152 7.72 -1.75 -13.58
CA GLY A 152 8.33 -1.23 -14.80
C GLY A 152 8.05 0.25 -15.07
N VAL A 153 7.47 1.00 -14.15
CA VAL A 153 7.21 2.43 -14.32
C VAL A 153 8.52 3.17 -14.59
N ASN A 154 8.54 3.92 -15.69
CA ASN A 154 9.70 4.66 -16.21
C ASN A 154 10.98 3.80 -16.38
N GLU A 155 10.86 2.48 -16.40
CA GLU A 155 11.98 1.52 -16.48
C GLU A 155 12.98 1.66 -15.31
N VAL A 156 12.52 2.17 -14.16
CA VAL A 156 13.34 2.37 -12.95
C VAL A 156 12.67 1.84 -11.66
N TRP A 157 11.39 1.50 -11.70
CA TRP A 157 10.65 0.97 -10.55
C TRP A 157 10.29 -0.49 -10.76
N TYR A 158 10.65 -1.34 -9.81
CA TYR A 158 10.45 -2.77 -9.95
C TYR A 158 9.98 -3.40 -8.64
N VAL A 159 9.02 -4.31 -8.75
CA VAL A 159 8.61 -5.19 -7.65
C VAL A 159 9.81 -6.04 -7.22
N VAL A 160 9.96 -6.26 -5.92
CA VAL A 160 11.10 -6.96 -5.34
C VAL A 160 10.79 -8.44 -5.14
N ASP A 161 11.71 -9.32 -5.55
CA ASP A 161 11.64 -10.76 -5.34
C ASP A 161 12.19 -11.20 -3.96
N ALA A 162 12.07 -12.48 -3.63
CA ALA A 162 12.57 -13.07 -2.39
C ALA A 162 14.09 -12.92 -2.18
N ALA A 163 14.87 -12.71 -3.23
CA ALA A 163 16.33 -12.52 -3.16
C ALA A 163 16.72 -11.03 -3.08
N GLY A 164 15.73 -10.12 -3.13
CA GLY A 164 15.95 -8.68 -3.11
C GLY A 164 16.33 -8.08 -4.45
N ASN A 165 15.97 -8.74 -5.56
CA ASN A 165 16.17 -8.22 -6.90
C ASN A 165 14.87 -7.63 -7.45
N GLY A 166 14.99 -6.61 -8.30
CA GLY A 166 13.83 -6.13 -9.06
C GLY A 166 13.44 -7.12 -10.15
N ILE A 167 12.17 -7.52 -10.16
CA ILE A 167 11.65 -8.46 -11.16
C ILE A 167 11.69 -7.81 -12.56
N GLY A 168 12.39 -8.47 -13.49
CA GLY A 168 12.58 -7.94 -14.85
C GLY A 168 13.80 -7.02 -15.01
N LEU A 169 14.59 -6.77 -13.96
CA LEU A 169 15.91 -6.17 -14.08
C LEU A 169 16.89 -7.19 -14.65
N GLY A 170 17.43 -6.93 -15.83
CA GLY A 170 18.54 -7.70 -16.39
C GLY A 170 18.14 -8.87 -17.29
N GLY A 171 16.99 -8.79 -17.95
CA GLY A 171 16.63 -9.66 -19.07
C GLY A 171 17.26 -9.23 -20.38
#